data_18c455324802d4e9da7deb7858b4cebb
#
_entry.id   18c455324802d4e9da7deb7858b4cebb
#
_cell.length_a   1.000
_cell.length_b   1.000
_cell.length_c   1.000
_cell.angle_alpha   90.00
_cell.angle_beta   90.00
_cell.angle_gamma   90.00
#
_symmetry.space_group_name_H-M   'P 1'
#
loop_
_entity.id
_entity.type
_entity.pdbx_description
1 polymer ?
#
loop_
_entity_poly.entity_id
_entity_poly.type
_entity_poly.pdbx_seq_one_letter_code
_entity_poly.pdbx_strand_id
1 'polypeptide(L)'
;MASYRNISMDFWTDSKVVDDFTPEDRYIYLYCMTNPHTNLCGCYEVSIKQIANETGYNNDSVERLLKRLDSAHNVIRYSAQTKELLILNWCRYNWSTSEKLNKPLLGEIRKVKNDRFREYLAARYNERSTVTAQYNAAEDGPPEVPRHKHGAHGWVRLTEEEYARLIDDLGEEELTRCIDYIDESAQMHGNKNKWRDWNLVIRKCSRERWGIRGGNGSRPSTSGSAMDDLQQLHQMYASEESL
;
A
#
# COMPACT_ATOMS: atom_id res chain seq x y z
N MET A 1 -8.48 9.06 -16.87
CA MET A 1 -8.36 9.95 -15.69
C MET A 1 -8.86 9.21 -14.46
N ALA A 2 -8.28 9.47 -13.29
CA ALA A 2 -8.84 8.93 -12.04
C ALA A 2 -10.21 9.60 -11.80
N SER A 3 -11.20 8.82 -11.38
CA SER A 3 -12.55 9.32 -11.08
C SER A 3 -12.70 9.86 -9.66
N TYR A 4 -11.68 9.67 -8.81
CA TYR A 4 -11.66 10.13 -7.42
C TYR A 4 -10.22 10.40 -6.96
N ARG A 5 -10.08 11.12 -5.85
CA ARG A 5 -8.82 11.37 -5.15
C ARG A 5 -8.96 11.01 -3.68
N ASN A 6 -7.94 10.34 -3.14
CA ASN A 6 -7.89 10.03 -1.72
C ASN A 6 -7.33 11.24 -0.95
N ILE A 7 -7.98 11.59 0.15
CA ILE A 7 -7.49 12.54 1.13
C ILE A 7 -7.33 11.81 2.46
N SER A 8 -6.17 11.96 3.10
CA SER A 8 -5.96 11.39 4.43
C SER A 8 -6.92 12.03 5.44
N MET A 9 -7.47 11.23 6.33
CA MET A 9 -8.28 11.73 7.45
C MET A 9 -7.45 12.61 8.39
N ASP A 10 -6.12 12.42 8.41
CA ASP A 10 -5.18 13.26 9.17
C ASP A 10 -5.24 14.73 8.76
N PHE A 11 -5.80 15.05 7.58
CA PHE A 11 -6.05 16.44 7.17
C PHE A 11 -6.79 17.24 8.25
N TRP A 12 -7.78 16.61 8.90
CA TRP A 12 -8.59 17.28 9.93
C TRP A 12 -7.98 17.31 11.32
N THR A 13 -6.90 16.57 11.54
CA THR A 13 -6.16 16.49 12.80
C THR A 13 -4.76 17.08 12.70
N ASP A 14 -4.31 17.47 11.50
CA ASP A 14 -3.05 18.15 11.28
C ASP A 14 -3.07 19.53 12.00
N SER A 15 -2.11 19.76 12.90
CA SER A 15 -2.06 20.97 13.73
C SER A 15 -2.05 22.25 12.88
N LYS A 16 -1.35 22.24 11.75
CA LYS A 16 -1.31 23.39 10.84
C LYS A 16 -2.69 23.68 10.23
N VAL A 17 -3.44 22.64 9.87
CA VAL A 17 -4.79 22.80 9.32
C VAL A 17 -5.77 23.23 10.41
N VAL A 18 -5.61 22.70 11.63
CA VAL A 18 -6.51 23.01 12.76
C VAL A 18 -6.27 24.41 13.30
N ASP A 19 -5.00 24.79 13.51
CA ASP A 19 -4.66 26.01 14.24
C ASP A 19 -4.48 27.21 13.30
N ASP A 20 -3.92 27.03 12.10
CA ASP A 20 -3.51 28.12 11.23
C ASP A 20 -4.49 28.41 10.09
N PHE A 21 -5.25 27.41 9.61
CA PHE A 21 -6.11 27.58 8.44
C PHE A 21 -7.48 28.12 8.81
N THR A 22 -7.91 29.16 8.10
CA THR A 22 -9.31 29.59 8.13
C THR A 22 -10.20 28.56 7.40
N PRO A 23 -11.52 28.59 7.59
CA PRO A 23 -12.43 27.73 6.83
C PRO A 23 -12.28 27.86 5.31
N GLU A 24 -12.03 29.08 4.81
CA GLU A 24 -11.79 29.33 3.38
C GLU A 24 -10.46 28.74 2.93
N ASP A 25 -9.40 28.77 3.75
CA ASP A 25 -8.12 28.13 3.43
C ASP A 25 -8.29 26.62 3.29
N ARG A 26 -9.01 26.02 4.23
CA ARG A 26 -9.30 24.57 4.20
C ARG A 26 -10.08 24.22 2.93
N TYR A 27 -11.09 24.99 2.60
CA TYR A 27 -11.91 24.75 1.40
C TYR A 27 -11.08 24.85 0.11
N ILE A 28 -10.33 25.94 -0.07
CA ILE A 28 -9.49 26.12 -1.28
C ILE A 28 -8.37 25.08 -1.31
N TYR A 29 -7.78 24.71 -0.19
CA TYR A 29 -6.74 23.68 -0.18
C TYR A 29 -7.29 22.30 -0.53
N LEU A 30 -8.48 21.93 -0.01
CA LEU A 30 -9.20 20.72 -0.42
C LEU A 30 -9.53 20.75 -1.91
N TYR A 31 -10.02 21.88 -2.42
CA TYR A 31 -10.23 22.05 -3.86
C TYR A 31 -8.94 21.83 -4.65
N CYS A 32 -7.82 22.44 -4.25
CA CYS A 32 -6.53 22.22 -4.92
C CYS A 32 -6.13 20.74 -5.01
N MET A 33 -6.47 19.94 -3.99
CA MET A 33 -6.14 18.51 -3.96
C MET A 33 -7.10 17.62 -4.74
N THR A 34 -8.33 18.06 -4.96
CA THR A 34 -9.42 17.19 -5.45
C THR A 34 -10.03 17.61 -6.79
N ASN A 35 -9.70 18.80 -7.32
CA ASN A 35 -10.27 19.30 -8.56
C ASN A 35 -9.93 18.39 -9.77
N PRO A 36 -10.70 18.45 -10.88
CA PRO A 36 -10.53 17.57 -12.03
C PRO A 36 -9.23 17.77 -12.81
N HIS A 37 -8.51 18.88 -12.58
CA HIS A 37 -7.24 19.19 -13.25
C HIS A 37 -6.03 18.49 -12.60
N THR A 38 -6.19 17.93 -11.39
CA THR A 38 -5.12 17.25 -10.67
C THR A 38 -4.57 16.06 -11.45
N ASN A 39 -3.25 15.88 -11.42
CA ASN A 39 -2.54 14.82 -12.09
C ASN A 39 -1.67 13.97 -11.13
N LEU A 40 -0.87 13.07 -11.66
CA LEU A 40 -0.02 12.19 -10.86
C LEU A 40 1.08 12.94 -10.12
N CYS A 41 1.68 13.96 -10.74
CA CYS A 41 2.81 14.66 -10.13
C CYS A 41 2.41 15.72 -9.10
N GLY A 42 1.13 16.15 -9.06
CA GLY A 42 0.64 17.20 -8.17
C GLY A 42 1.00 18.61 -8.62
N CYS A 43 1.38 18.76 -9.90
CA CYS A 43 1.57 20.04 -10.55
C CYS A 43 0.74 20.07 -11.82
N TYR A 44 -0.20 20.99 -11.93
CA TYR A 44 -1.15 21.04 -13.03
C TYR A 44 -1.51 22.48 -13.41
N GLU A 45 -1.98 22.65 -14.64
CA GLU A 45 -2.39 23.96 -15.15
C GLU A 45 -3.82 24.28 -14.74
N VAL A 46 -4.02 25.42 -14.11
CA VAL A 46 -5.32 25.96 -13.71
C VAL A 46 -5.25 27.49 -13.60
N SER A 47 -6.18 28.20 -14.21
CA SER A 47 -6.24 29.67 -14.10
C SER A 47 -7.06 30.10 -12.88
N ILE A 48 -6.77 31.30 -12.36
CA ILE A 48 -7.56 31.95 -11.29
C ILE A 48 -9.04 31.99 -11.65
N LYS A 49 -9.37 32.29 -12.90
CA LYS A 49 -10.76 32.34 -13.38
C LYS A 49 -11.43 30.95 -13.33
N GLN A 50 -10.69 29.88 -13.63
CA GLN A 50 -11.22 28.51 -13.49
C GLN A 50 -11.50 28.17 -12.04
N ILE A 51 -10.53 28.44 -11.15
CA ILE A 51 -10.70 28.24 -9.70
C ILE A 51 -11.91 29.03 -9.19
N ALA A 52 -12.04 30.29 -9.60
CA ALA A 52 -13.16 31.14 -9.20
C ALA A 52 -14.52 30.56 -9.62
N ASN A 53 -14.62 30.12 -10.88
CA ASN A 53 -15.84 29.50 -11.40
C ASN A 53 -16.20 28.17 -10.70
N GLU A 54 -15.21 27.34 -10.40
CA GLU A 54 -15.43 26.01 -9.81
C GLU A 54 -15.68 26.08 -8.29
N THR A 55 -15.15 27.11 -7.61
CA THR A 55 -15.29 27.26 -6.15
C THR A 55 -16.41 28.21 -5.75
N GLY A 56 -16.90 29.05 -6.68
CA GLY A 56 -17.89 30.07 -6.40
C GLY A 56 -17.32 31.38 -5.81
N TYR A 57 -15.99 31.50 -5.67
CA TYR A 57 -15.33 32.74 -5.25
C TYR A 57 -15.14 33.68 -6.44
N ASN A 58 -14.96 34.98 -6.16
CA ASN A 58 -14.48 35.93 -7.15
C ASN A 58 -12.95 35.81 -7.33
N ASN A 59 -12.42 36.36 -8.43
CA ASN A 59 -11.00 36.27 -8.77
C ASN A 59 -10.09 36.85 -7.68
N ASP A 60 -10.44 38.01 -7.11
CA ASP A 60 -9.62 38.67 -6.07
C ASP A 60 -9.53 37.84 -4.79
N SER A 61 -10.62 37.18 -4.42
CA SER A 61 -10.64 36.27 -3.28
C SER A 61 -9.77 35.04 -3.55
N VAL A 62 -9.84 34.46 -4.74
CA VAL A 62 -8.98 33.33 -5.14
C VAL A 62 -7.51 33.70 -5.09
N GLU A 63 -7.13 34.85 -5.68
CA GLU A 63 -5.74 35.34 -5.64
C GLU A 63 -5.22 35.49 -4.22
N ARG A 64 -6.01 36.11 -3.34
CA ARG A 64 -5.65 36.28 -1.93
C ARG A 64 -5.50 34.96 -1.21
N LEU A 65 -6.40 34.01 -1.45
CA LEU A 65 -6.36 32.68 -0.83
C LEU A 65 -5.18 31.87 -1.33
N LEU A 66 -4.92 31.84 -2.64
CA LEU A 66 -3.74 31.18 -3.20
C LEU A 66 -2.44 31.78 -2.66
N LYS A 67 -2.34 33.12 -2.60
CA LYS A 67 -1.18 33.80 -2.03
C LYS A 67 -0.96 33.44 -0.55
N ARG A 68 -2.06 33.29 0.22
CA ARG A 68 -1.96 32.88 1.64
C ARG A 68 -1.50 31.44 1.76
N LEU A 69 -2.04 30.50 0.96
CA LEU A 69 -1.60 29.10 0.91
C LEU A 69 -0.14 28.97 0.45
N ASP A 70 0.30 29.83 -0.47
CA ASP A 70 1.68 29.86 -0.99
C ASP A 70 2.66 30.41 0.05
N SER A 71 2.44 31.66 0.52
CA SER A 71 3.44 32.41 1.29
C SER A 71 3.29 32.25 2.79
N ALA A 72 2.07 32.24 3.34
CA ALA A 72 1.85 32.10 4.77
C ALA A 72 1.86 30.63 5.21
N HIS A 73 1.08 29.78 4.51
CA HIS A 73 0.95 28.39 4.88
C HIS A 73 2.01 27.48 4.24
N ASN A 74 2.63 27.90 3.14
CA ASN A 74 3.69 27.13 2.47
C ASN A 74 3.29 25.69 2.11
N VAL A 75 2.07 25.52 1.58
CA VAL A 75 1.52 24.21 1.17
C VAL A 75 1.37 24.05 -0.33
N ILE A 76 1.31 25.16 -1.06
CA ILE A 76 1.29 25.19 -2.53
C ILE A 76 2.33 26.16 -3.08
N ARG A 77 2.51 26.15 -4.40
CA ARG A 77 3.10 27.25 -5.18
C ARG A 77 2.21 27.52 -6.37
N TYR A 78 2.02 28.79 -6.69
CA TYR A 78 1.25 29.20 -7.86
C TYR A 78 2.07 30.12 -8.77
N SER A 79 2.17 29.77 -10.05
CA SER A 79 2.80 30.59 -11.07
C SER A 79 1.73 31.24 -11.96
N ALA A 80 1.54 32.55 -11.82
CA ALA A 80 0.62 33.28 -12.69
C ALA A 80 1.08 33.30 -14.16
N GLN A 81 2.39 33.18 -14.42
CA GLN A 81 2.97 33.18 -15.76
C GLN A 81 2.62 31.92 -16.53
N THR A 82 2.80 30.74 -15.92
CA THR A 82 2.52 29.43 -16.55
C THR A 82 1.11 28.92 -16.22
N LYS A 83 0.41 29.60 -15.30
CA LYS A 83 -0.90 29.17 -14.70
C LYS A 83 -0.81 27.78 -14.07
N GLU A 84 0.34 27.44 -13.53
CA GLU A 84 0.55 26.16 -12.88
C GLU A 84 0.45 26.29 -11.37
N LEU A 85 -0.23 25.32 -10.78
CA LEU A 85 -0.33 25.12 -9.33
C LEU A 85 0.43 23.85 -8.96
N LEU A 86 1.37 23.96 -8.02
CA LEU A 86 2.14 22.85 -7.45
C LEU A 86 1.74 22.64 -6.00
N ILE A 87 1.38 21.43 -5.62
CA ILE A 87 1.10 21.04 -4.23
C ILE A 87 2.39 20.45 -3.63
N LEU A 88 2.94 21.10 -2.60
CA LEU A 88 4.30 20.80 -2.12
C LEU A 88 4.46 19.40 -1.52
N ASN A 89 3.52 18.91 -0.74
CA ASN A 89 3.62 17.59 -0.09
C ASN A 89 2.88 16.48 -0.84
N TRP A 90 2.51 16.72 -2.11
CA TRP A 90 1.77 15.76 -2.92
C TRP A 90 2.43 14.38 -2.99
N CYS A 91 3.75 14.36 -3.17
CA CYS A 91 4.52 13.12 -3.30
C CYS A 91 4.40 12.20 -2.09
N ARG A 92 4.29 12.77 -0.88
CA ARG A 92 4.22 12.00 0.37
C ARG A 92 2.94 11.15 0.47
N TYR A 93 1.83 11.65 -0.07
CA TYR A 93 0.51 11.04 0.10
C TYR A 93 -0.04 10.39 -1.17
N ASN A 94 0.39 10.87 -2.34
CA ASN A 94 -0.24 10.50 -3.61
C ASN A 94 0.68 9.75 -4.59
N TRP A 95 2.00 9.73 -4.36
CA TRP A 95 2.88 8.93 -5.21
C TRP A 95 2.89 7.47 -4.74
N SER A 96 2.51 6.57 -5.64
CA SER A 96 2.53 5.13 -5.38
C SER A 96 3.97 4.58 -5.42
N THR A 97 4.27 3.57 -4.62
CA THR A 97 5.54 2.83 -4.65
C THR A 97 5.65 1.88 -5.84
N SER A 98 4.57 1.69 -6.61
CA SER A 98 4.54 0.78 -7.75
C SER A 98 5.45 1.28 -8.88
N GLU A 99 6.38 0.44 -9.33
CA GLU A 99 7.27 0.72 -10.47
C GLU A 99 6.51 1.02 -11.77
N LYS A 100 5.31 0.45 -11.94
CA LYS A 100 4.45 0.68 -13.11
C LYS A 100 4.04 2.15 -13.25
N LEU A 101 4.01 2.91 -12.16
CA LEU A 101 3.63 4.33 -12.16
C LEU A 101 4.83 5.26 -12.31
N ASN A 102 6.08 4.77 -12.26
CA ASN A 102 7.27 5.61 -12.39
C ASN A 102 7.36 6.28 -13.77
N LYS A 103 7.14 5.52 -14.86
CA LYS A 103 7.17 6.07 -16.22
C LYS A 103 6.07 7.13 -16.45
N PRO A 104 4.79 6.89 -16.12
CA PRO A 104 3.74 7.89 -16.19
C PRO A 104 4.04 9.15 -15.36
N LEU A 105 4.53 8.97 -14.13
CA LEU A 105 4.88 10.08 -13.24
C LEU A 105 5.98 10.96 -13.84
N LEU A 106 7.08 10.36 -14.32
CA LEU A 106 8.14 11.10 -15.01
C LEU A 106 7.62 11.80 -16.26
N GLY A 107 6.69 11.19 -16.99
CA GLY A 107 6.03 11.80 -18.14
C GLY A 107 5.26 13.07 -17.75
N GLU A 108 4.56 13.07 -16.62
CA GLU A 108 3.86 14.27 -16.12
C GLU A 108 4.85 15.35 -15.62
N ILE A 109 5.90 14.98 -14.91
CA ILE A 109 6.93 15.92 -14.43
C ILE A 109 7.58 16.65 -15.61
N ARG A 110 7.87 15.96 -16.71
CA ARG A 110 8.48 16.54 -17.92
C ARG A 110 7.57 17.56 -18.63
N LYS A 111 6.25 17.46 -18.45
CA LYS A 111 5.28 18.39 -19.07
C LYS A 111 5.15 19.70 -18.30
N VAL A 112 5.66 19.77 -17.06
CA VAL A 112 5.60 20.98 -16.24
C VAL A 112 6.37 22.11 -16.93
N LYS A 113 5.72 23.25 -17.15
CA LYS A 113 6.22 24.40 -17.89
C LYS A 113 7.19 25.25 -17.04
N ASN A 114 6.84 25.40 -15.75
CA ASN A 114 7.65 26.17 -14.82
C ASN A 114 8.91 25.37 -14.44
N ASP A 115 10.09 25.88 -14.76
CA ASP A 115 11.37 25.20 -14.54
C ASP A 115 11.61 24.91 -13.05
N ARG A 116 11.32 25.87 -12.17
CA ARG A 116 11.48 25.68 -10.70
C ARG A 116 10.58 24.58 -10.15
N PHE A 117 9.35 24.49 -10.66
CA PHE A 117 8.43 23.44 -10.25
C PHE A 117 8.88 22.07 -10.76
N ARG A 118 9.36 22.03 -12.00
CA ARG A 118 9.92 20.80 -12.59
C ARG A 118 11.18 20.32 -11.85
N GLU A 119 12.09 21.22 -11.52
CA GLU A 119 13.29 20.91 -10.71
C GLU A 119 12.91 20.39 -9.31
N TYR A 120 11.96 21.05 -8.63
CA TYR A 120 11.47 20.59 -7.34
C TYR A 120 10.91 19.16 -7.40
N LEU A 121 10.06 18.87 -8.39
CA LEU A 121 9.48 17.55 -8.57
C LEU A 121 10.52 16.49 -8.94
N ALA A 122 11.49 16.84 -9.78
CA ALA A 122 12.60 15.96 -10.15
C ALA A 122 13.46 15.61 -8.94
N ALA A 123 13.77 16.60 -8.07
CA ALA A 123 14.51 16.37 -6.84
C ALA A 123 13.76 15.40 -5.92
N ARG A 124 12.45 15.61 -5.70
CA ARG A 124 11.62 14.71 -4.91
C ARG A 124 11.51 13.30 -5.49
N TYR A 125 11.46 13.20 -6.82
CA TYR A 125 11.46 11.91 -7.49
C TYR A 125 12.77 11.15 -7.26
N ASN A 126 13.91 11.83 -7.38
CA ASN A 126 15.23 11.23 -7.17
C ASN A 126 15.44 10.82 -5.71
N GLU A 127 15.08 11.68 -4.73
CA GLU A 127 15.11 11.35 -3.31
C GLU A 127 14.33 10.06 -3.01
N ARG A 128 13.13 9.95 -3.56
CA ARG A 128 12.31 8.76 -3.42
C ARG A 128 12.96 7.53 -4.05
N SER A 129 13.50 7.65 -5.26
CA SER A 129 14.14 6.54 -5.95
C SER A 129 15.35 6.03 -5.18
N THR A 130 16.11 6.93 -4.54
CA THR A 130 17.24 6.58 -3.69
C THR A 130 16.81 5.86 -2.42
N VAL A 131 15.75 6.35 -1.75
CA VAL A 131 15.16 5.71 -0.56
C VAL A 131 14.60 4.33 -0.92
N THR A 132 13.89 4.21 -2.04
CA THR A 132 13.35 2.92 -2.49
C THR A 132 14.47 1.94 -2.84
N ALA A 133 15.54 2.40 -3.50
CA ALA A 133 16.70 1.58 -3.78
C ALA A 133 17.45 1.15 -2.51
N GLN A 134 17.56 2.03 -1.51
CA GLN A 134 18.13 1.70 -0.20
C GLN A 134 17.22 0.75 0.60
N TYR A 135 15.90 0.93 0.51
CA TYR A 135 14.93 0.04 1.15
C TYR A 135 14.93 -1.34 0.49
N ASN A 136 14.94 -1.41 -0.83
CA ASN A 136 15.07 -2.67 -1.57
C ASN A 136 16.45 -3.32 -1.36
N ALA A 137 17.51 -2.54 -1.20
CA ALA A 137 18.83 -3.04 -0.82
C ALA A 137 18.90 -3.46 0.66
N ALA A 138 18.02 -2.95 1.51
CA ALA A 138 17.85 -3.37 2.90
C ALA A 138 16.83 -4.51 3.06
N GLU A 139 15.92 -4.69 2.07
CA GLU A 139 15.07 -5.87 1.89
C GLU A 139 15.78 -7.02 1.15
N ASP A 140 16.92 -6.78 0.52
CA ASP A 140 17.93 -7.80 0.34
C ASP A 140 18.43 -8.12 1.75
N GLY A 141 17.67 -9.02 2.40
CA GLY A 141 17.98 -9.54 3.71
C GLY A 141 19.44 -10.00 3.79
N PRO A 142 19.92 -10.44 4.97
CA PRO A 142 21.30 -10.88 5.13
C PRO A 142 21.65 -11.81 3.97
N PRO A 143 22.90 -11.76 3.44
CA PRO A 143 23.30 -12.38 2.17
C PRO A 143 22.61 -13.71 2.00
N GLU A 144 21.91 -13.91 0.87
CA GLU A 144 21.09 -15.12 0.65
C GLU A 144 21.94 -16.33 1.01
N VAL A 145 21.68 -16.89 2.21
CA VAL A 145 22.29 -18.15 2.59
C VAL A 145 21.81 -19.15 1.53
N PRO A 146 22.73 -19.83 0.83
CA PRO A 146 22.36 -20.68 -0.29
C PRO A 146 21.32 -21.69 0.16
N ARG A 147 20.16 -21.68 -0.52
CA ARG A 147 19.08 -22.60 -0.22
C ARG A 147 19.22 -23.82 -1.11
N HIS A 148 19.37 -24.97 -0.49
CA HIS A 148 19.45 -26.28 -1.15
C HIS A 148 18.05 -26.78 -1.51
N LYS A 149 17.96 -27.45 -2.65
CA LYS A 149 16.72 -28.09 -3.10
C LYS A 149 16.61 -29.46 -2.47
N HIS A 150 15.44 -29.76 -1.92
CA HIS A 150 15.10 -31.02 -1.29
C HIS A 150 13.86 -31.62 -1.98
N GLY A 151 13.72 -32.97 -1.88
CA GLY A 151 12.67 -33.74 -2.58
C GLY A 151 13.04 -34.09 -4.01
N ALA A 152 12.31 -35.02 -4.60
CA ALA A 152 12.57 -35.57 -5.93
C ALA A 152 12.42 -34.54 -7.06
N HIS A 153 11.56 -33.53 -6.87
CA HIS A 153 11.27 -32.48 -7.85
C HIS A 153 11.94 -31.14 -7.55
N GLY A 154 12.53 -31.00 -6.32
CA GLY A 154 13.31 -29.83 -5.91
C GLY A 154 12.50 -28.55 -5.72
N TRP A 155 11.22 -28.65 -5.37
CA TRP A 155 10.40 -27.51 -5.00
C TRP A 155 10.74 -26.96 -3.62
N VAL A 156 10.99 -27.85 -2.65
CA VAL A 156 11.33 -27.48 -1.29
C VAL A 156 12.75 -26.91 -1.25
N ARG A 157 12.89 -25.69 -0.72
CA ARG A 157 14.17 -24.98 -0.62
C ARG A 157 14.44 -24.56 0.80
N LEU A 158 15.46 -25.11 1.41
CA LEU A 158 15.87 -24.83 2.79
C LEU A 158 17.35 -24.42 2.83
N THR A 159 17.72 -23.60 3.80
CA THR A 159 19.12 -23.39 4.15
C THR A 159 19.61 -24.57 4.97
N GLU A 160 20.94 -24.77 5.07
CA GLU A 160 21.51 -25.84 5.91
C GLU A 160 21.08 -25.71 7.38
N GLU A 161 21.02 -24.46 7.88
CA GLU A 161 20.55 -24.21 9.25
C GLU A 161 19.06 -24.54 9.44
N GLU A 162 18.22 -24.18 8.47
CA GLU A 162 16.78 -24.51 8.51
C GLU A 162 16.57 -26.01 8.48
N TYR A 163 17.34 -26.72 7.64
CA TYR A 163 17.29 -28.17 7.54
C TYR A 163 17.75 -28.86 8.83
N ALA A 164 18.88 -28.44 9.39
CA ALA A 164 19.39 -28.97 10.65
C ALA A 164 18.39 -28.77 11.82
N ARG A 165 17.81 -27.57 11.95
CA ARG A 165 16.77 -27.30 12.96
C ARG A 165 15.52 -28.14 12.79
N LEU A 166 15.12 -28.41 11.55
CA LEU A 166 13.96 -29.26 11.27
C LEU A 166 14.25 -30.74 11.61
N ILE A 167 15.49 -31.21 11.43
CA ILE A 167 15.91 -32.56 11.91
C ILE A 167 15.81 -32.63 13.43
N ASP A 168 16.36 -31.62 14.14
CA ASP A 168 16.33 -31.60 15.60
C ASP A 168 14.89 -31.55 16.15
N ASP A 169 14.00 -30.82 15.50
CA ASP A 169 12.63 -30.61 15.97
C ASP A 169 11.68 -31.77 15.61
N LEU A 170 11.83 -32.37 14.44
CA LEU A 170 10.87 -33.35 13.88
C LEU A 170 11.42 -34.77 13.78
N GLY A 171 12.75 -34.92 13.77
CA GLY A 171 13.43 -36.16 13.41
C GLY A 171 13.54 -36.34 11.88
N GLU A 172 14.56 -37.12 11.46
CA GLU A 172 14.91 -37.30 10.06
C GLU A 172 13.81 -37.99 9.22
N GLU A 173 13.18 -39.03 9.81
CA GLU A 173 12.11 -39.78 9.15
C GLU A 173 10.88 -38.89 8.86
N GLU A 174 10.45 -38.12 9.86
CA GLU A 174 9.27 -37.26 9.73
C GLU A 174 9.54 -36.09 8.80
N LEU A 175 10.76 -35.52 8.86
CA LEU A 175 11.17 -34.45 7.95
C LEU A 175 11.16 -34.93 6.50
N THR A 176 11.76 -36.10 6.20
CA THR A 176 11.79 -36.69 4.87
C THR A 176 10.37 -36.93 4.35
N ARG A 177 9.52 -37.54 5.17
CA ARG A 177 8.10 -37.75 4.81
C ARG A 177 7.38 -36.45 4.45
N CYS A 178 7.59 -35.39 5.24
CA CYS A 178 6.96 -34.08 4.98
C CYS A 178 7.49 -33.44 3.70
N ILE A 179 8.81 -33.52 3.48
CA ILE A 179 9.45 -33.00 2.25
C ILE A 179 8.87 -33.69 1.03
N ASP A 180 8.82 -35.01 1.01
CA ASP A 180 8.32 -35.79 -0.13
C ASP A 180 6.86 -35.46 -0.44
N TYR A 181 6.01 -35.42 0.58
CA TYR A 181 4.60 -35.08 0.41
C TYR A 181 4.40 -33.66 -0.16
N ILE A 182 5.16 -32.68 0.36
CA ILE A 182 5.05 -31.28 -0.07
C ILE A 182 5.59 -31.11 -1.48
N ASP A 183 6.72 -31.73 -1.79
CA ASP A 183 7.38 -31.66 -3.09
C ASP A 183 6.51 -32.28 -4.19
N GLU A 184 5.92 -33.46 -3.94
CA GLU A 184 4.96 -34.10 -4.83
C GLU A 184 3.70 -33.24 -5.01
N SER A 185 3.15 -32.72 -3.92
CA SER A 185 1.96 -31.83 -3.96
C SER A 185 2.22 -30.56 -4.77
N ALA A 186 3.40 -29.95 -4.59
CA ALA A 186 3.81 -28.78 -5.35
C ALA A 186 4.00 -29.10 -6.84
N GLN A 187 4.56 -30.26 -7.16
CA GLN A 187 4.73 -30.71 -8.53
C GLN A 187 3.39 -30.98 -9.22
N MET A 188 2.48 -31.69 -8.56
CA MET A 188 1.17 -32.02 -9.11
C MET A 188 0.31 -30.79 -9.43
N HIS A 189 0.43 -29.72 -8.64
CA HIS A 189 -0.42 -28.53 -8.73
C HIS A 189 0.33 -27.29 -9.20
N GLY A 190 1.63 -27.39 -9.61
CA GLY A 190 2.45 -26.25 -10.01
C GLY A 190 2.56 -25.18 -8.94
N ASN A 191 2.67 -25.60 -7.67
CA ASN A 191 2.66 -24.70 -6.48
C ASN A 191 1.48 -23.71 -6.47
N LYS A 192 0.29 -24.16 -6.81
CA LYS A 192 -0.94 -23.35 -6.82
C LYS A 192 -1.22 -22.68 -5.46
N ASN A 193 -0.76 -23.31 -4.37
CA ASN A 193 -0.84 -22.78 -3.02
C ASN A 193 0.11 -21.60 -2.77
N LYS A 194 1.01 -21.29 -3.72
CA LYS A 194 2.02 -20.21 -3.64
C LYS A 194 2.89 -20.30 -2.38
N TRP A 195 3.27 -21.51 -1.98
CA TRP A 195 4.16 -21.72 -0.86
C TRP A 195 5.52 -21.06 -1.12
N ARG A 196 5.98 -20.26 -0.16
CA ARG A 196 7.26 -19.55 -0.21
C ARG A 196 8.15 -19.88 0.97
N ASP A 197 7.57 -19.97 2.16
CA ASP A 197 8.26 -20.36 3.39
C ASP A 197 8.10 -21.86 3.61
N TRP A 198 9.08 -22.61 3.11
CA TRP A 198 9.09 -24.06 3.16
C TRP A 198 9.24 -24.60 4.59
N ASN A 199 9.95 -23.89 5.47
CA ASN A 199 10.09 -24.24 6.88
C ASN A 199 8.73 -24.29 7.58
N LEU A 200 7.94 -23.24 7.44
CA LEU A 200 6.59 -23.18 8.01
C LEU A 200 5.65 -24.23 7.40
N VAL A 201 5.75 -24.48 6.10
CA VAL A 201 4.93 -25.50 5.42
C VAL A 201 5.24 -26.89 5.93
N ILE A 202 6.53 -27.24 6.14
CA ILE A 202 6.95 -28.52 6.68
C ILE A 202 6.45 -28.69 8.11
N ARG A 203 6.61 -27.70 8.98
CA ARG A 203 6.09 -27.73 10.35
C ARG A 203 4.57 -27.91 10.39
N LYS A 204 3.87 -27.28 9.46
CA LYS A 204 2.42 -27.46 9.32
C LYS A 204 2.07 -28.87 8.84
N CYS A 205 2.77 -29.39 7.85
CA CYS A 205 2.60 -30.75 7.32
C CYS A 205 2.73 -31.80 8.43
N SER A 206 3.77 -31.70 9.26
CA SER A 206 3.99 -32.59 10.38
C SER A 206 2.88 -32.46 11.45
N ARG A 207 2.57 -31.23 11.89
CA ARG A 207 1.56 -30.99 12.92
C ARG A 207 0.17 -31.49 12.51
N GLU A 208 -0.21 -31.29 11.25
CA GLU A 208 -1.52 -31.67 10.70
C GLU A 208 -1.52 -33.08 10.09
N ARG A 209 -0.38 -33.80 10.17
CA ARG A 209 -0.20 -35.17 9.65
C ARG A 209 -0.64 -35.36 8.21
N TRP A 210 -0.24 -34.43 7.33
CA TRP A 210 -0.58 -34.53 5.91
C TRP A 210 -0.03 -35.82 5.30
N GLY A 211 -0.87 -36.49 4.44
CA GLY A 211 -0.47 -37.71 3.75
C GLY A 211 -0.51 -39.00 4.59
N ILE A 212 -0.79 -38.95 5.89
CA ILE A 212 -0.93 -40.15 6.72
C ILE A 212 -2.36 -40.67 6.58
N ARG A 213 -2.53 -41.80 5.90
CA ARG A 213 -3.79 -42.55 5.87
C ARG A 213 -3.93 -43.34 7.17
N GLY A 214 -4.78 -42.92 8.08
CA GLY A 214 -5.14 -43.75 9.23
C GLY A 214 -5.63 -42.95 10.41
N GLY A 215 -6.94 -43.01 10.70
CA GLY A 215 -7.54 -42.51 11.91
C GLY A 215 -8.57 -41.38 11.69
N ASN A 216 -9.81 -41.79 11.81
CA ASN A 216 -11.00 -40.98 11.83
C ASN A 216 -10.83 -39.75 12.76
N GLY A 217 -10.38 -38.65 12.21
CA GLY A 217 -10.28 -37.36 12.87
C GLY A 217 -11.14 -36.36 12.11
N SER A 218 -12.36 -36.18 12.61
CA SER A 218 -13.28 -35.16 12.14
C SER A 218 -12.55 -33.84 11.90
N ARG A 219 -12.54 -33.34 10.66
CA ARG A 219 -12.28 -31.93 10.39
C ARG A 219 -13.21 -31.11 11.27
N PRO A 220 -12.74 -30.13 12.01
CA PRO A 220 -13.63 -29.06 12.41
C PRO A 220 -14.03 -28.35 11.12
N SER A 221 -15.23 -28.57 10.68
CA SER A 221 -15.88 -27.78 9.63
C SER A 221 -16.08 -26.38 10.20
N THR A 222 -15.19 -25.45 9.89
CA THR A 222 -15.47 -24.02 9.96
C THR A 222 -16.40 -23.66 8.79
N SER A 223 -17.61 -24.17 8.84
CA SER A 223 -18.75 -23.62 8.15
C SER A 223 -19.83 -23.38 9.21
N GLY A 224 -19.49 -22.56 10.22
CA GLY A 224 -20.48 -21.78 10.93
C GLY A 224 -20.99 -20.79 9.88
N SER A 225 -22.20 -21.02 9.41
CA SER A 225 -22.88 -20.12 8.51
C SER A 225 -23.00 -18.78 9.24
N ALA A 226 -22.60 -17.68 8.61
CA ALA A 226 -22.85 -16.31 9.10
C ALA A 226 -24.33 -16.07 9.45
N MET A 227 -25.23 -16.97 9.06
CA MET A 227 -26.64 -17.04 9.42
C MET A 227 -26.87 -17.53 10.84
N ASP A 228 -26.06 -18.47 11.36
CA ASP A 228 -26.23 -19.00 12.72
C ASP A 228 -25.73 -17.98 13.76
N ASP A 229 -24.66 -17.24 13.45
CA ASP A 229 -24.17 -16.14 14.30
C ASP A 229 -25.14 -14.96 14.34
N LEU A 230 -25.82 -14.66 13.24
CA LEU A 230 -26.89 -13.64 13.17
C LEU A 230 -28.15 -14.07 13.94
N GLN A 231 -28.49 -15.36 13.93
CA GLN A 231 -29.63 -15.85 14.72
C GLN A 231 -29.34 -15.83 16.21
N GLN A 232 -28.14 -16.14 16.67
CA GLN A 232 -27.74 -16.02 18.07
C GLN A 232 -27.75 -14.57 18.56
N LEU A 233 -27.23 -13.63 17.73
CA LEU A 233 -27.30 -12.20 18.03
C LEU A 233 -28.75 -11.70 18.15
N HIS A 234 -29.65 -12.12 17.26
CA HIS A 234 -31.07 -11.74 17.33
C HIS A 234 -31.76 -12.30 18.59
N GLN A 235 -31.42 -13.51 19.02
CA GLN A 235 -31.96 -14.06 20.26
C GLN A 235 -31.47 -13.35 21.53
N MET A 236 -30.21 -12.87 21.52
CA MET A 236 -29.68 -12.10 22.64
C MET A 236 -30.36 -10.72 22.78
N TYR A 237 -30.60 -10.03 21.68
CA TYR A 237 -31.29 -8.72 21.72
C TYR A 237 -32.80 -8.83 22.00
N ALA A 238 -33.45 -9.90 21.59
CA ALA A 238 -34.90 -10.14 21.91
C ALA A 238 -35.14 -10.45 23.38
N SER A 239 -34.12 -10.85 24.15
CA SER A 239 -34.25 -11.11 25.59
C SER A 239 -34.02 -9.86 26.45
N GLU A 240 -33.49 -8.76 25.91
CA GLU A 240 -33.29 -7.49 26.62
C GLU A 240 -34.48 -6.51 26.53
N GLU A 241 -35.42 -6.72 25.59
CA GLU A 241 -36.63 -5.89 25.48
C GLU A 241 -37.84 -6.36 26.37
N SER A 242 -37.62 -7.34 27.23
CA SER A 242 -38.69 -7.91 28.09
C SER A 242 -38.45 -7.73 29.59
N LEU A 243 -37.73 -6.67 30.01
CA LEU A 243 -37.56 -6.29 31.40
C LEU A 243 -37.97 -4.85 31.66
#